data_45df8b2fee734eb2cd9eae134e9f0089
#
_entry.id   45df8b2fee734eb2cd9eae134e9f0089
#
_cell.length_a   1.000
_cell.length_b   1.000
_cell.length_c   1.000
_cell.angle_alpha   90.00
_cell.angle_beta   90.00
_cell.angle_gamma   90.00
#
_symmetry.space_group_name_H-M   'P 1'
#
loop_
_entity.id
_entity.type
_entity.pdbx_description
1 polymer ?
#
loop_
_entity_poly.entity_id
_entity_poly.type
_entity_poly.pdbx_seq_one_letter_code
_entity_poly.pdbx_strand_id
1 'polypeptide(L)'
;GFHAALIYRLAHWAWVRNWYLLGRFLSHIGRFLTGIEIHPGARIGKGLFIDHGMGVVIGETSILGENVTLYHDVTLGGISPAENSSQQVAQKRHPTLEDGVIVGSGAQILGPIVIGANARVGSNSVVSKNVPAGATVVGVPGKIAGAAVSRKSSGRFEAYGTPGGEINDPVARSIDGLLDQV
;
A
#
# COMPACT_ATOMS: atom_id res chain seq x y z
N GLY A 1 0.09 -12.25 -8.78
CA GLY A 1 0.49 -12.14 -7.36
C GLY A 1 1.29 -13.32 -6.86
N PHE A 2 0.77 -14.55 -7.00
CA PHE A 2 1.39 -15.74 -6.40
C PHE A 2 2.86 -15.97 -6.84
N HIS A 3 3.14 -15.96 -8.14
CA HIS A 3 4.51 -16.17 -8.66
C HIS A 3 5.46 -15.07 -8.18
N ALA A 4 5.02 -13.82 -8.15
CA ALA A 4 5.82 -12.71 -7.63
C ALA A 4 6.17 -12.90 -6.16
N ALA A 5 5.20 -13.30 -5.33
CA ALA A 5 5.42 -13.58 -3.92
C ALA A 5 6.37 -14.76 -3.70
N LEU A 6 6.28 -15.82 -4.50
CA LEU A 6 7.19 -16.97 -4.43
C LEU A 6 8.64 -16.57 -4.77
N ILE A 7 8.82 -15.86 -5.88
CA ILE A 7 10.15 -15.39 -6.30
C ILE A 7 10.73 -14.41 -5.26
N TYR A 8 9.89 -13.51 -4.73
CA TYR A 8 10.29 -12.63 -3.64
C TYR A 8 10.78 -13.41 -2.41
N ARG A 9 10.12 -14.49 -1.98
CA ARG A 9 10.58 -15.29 -0.82
C ARG A 9 11.99 -15.85 -1.05
N LEU A 10 12.30 -16.31 -2.26
CA LEU A 10 13.63 -16.77 -2.62
C LEU A 10 14.65 -15.61 -2.65
N ALA A 11 14.27 -14.48 -3.23
CA ALA A 11 15.11 -13.28 -3.28
C ALA A 11 15.41 -12.74 -1.87
N HIS A 12 14.40 -12.71 -1.00
CA HIS A 12 14.52 -12.30 0.39
C HIS A 12 15.42 -13.25 1.19
N TRP A 13 15.27 -14.55 0.98
CA TRP A 13 16.15 -15.56 1.59
C TRP A 13 17.63 -15.35 1.25
N ALA A 14 17.95 -15.02 -0.01
CA ALA A 14 19.31 -14.67 -0.42
C ALA A 14 19.76 -13.34 0.22
N TRP A 15 18.87 -12.35 0.24
CA TRP A 15 19.13 -11.01 0.78
C TRP A 15 19.53 -11.04 2.27
N VAL A 16 18.77 -11.76 3.10
CA VAL A 16 19.06 -11.86 4.55
C VAL A 16 20.35 -12.65 4.86
N ARG A 17 20.91 -13.35 3.86
CA ARG A 17 22.21 -14.01 3.92
C ARG A 17 23.35 -13.15 3.36
N ASN A 18 23.10 -11.87 3.11
CA ASN A 18 24.02 -10.91 2.50
C ASN A 18 24.42 -11.26 1.04
N TRP A 19 23.67 -12.12 0.36
CA TRP A 19 23.85 -12.42 -1.05
C TRP A 19 23.07 -11.40 -1.90
N TYR A 20 23.45 -10.14 -1.76
CA TYR A 20 22.69 -9.00 -2.30
C TYR A 20 22.53 -9.05 -3.82
N LEU A 21 23.62 -9.41 -4.55
CA LEU A 21 23.56 -9.54 -6.01
C LEU A 21 22.57 -10.60 -6.46
N LEU A 22 22.58 -11.77 -5.80
CA LEU A 22 21.63 -12.84 -6.10
C LEU A 22 20.20 -12.42 -5.76
N GLY A 23 19.99 -11.80 -4.60
CA GLY A 23 18.68 -11.29 -4.20
C GLY A 23 18.11 -10.29 -5.21
N ARG A 24 18.94 -9.33 -5.67
CA ARG A 24 18.53 -8.36 -6.70
C ARG A 24 18.28 -9.03 -8.05
N PHE A 25 19.12 -9.94 -8.47
CA PHE A 25 18.94 -10.68 -9.71
C PHE A 25 17.61 -11.44 -9.74
N LEU A 26 17.30 -12.19 -8.68
CA LEU A 26 16.01 -12.88 -8.54
C LEU A 26 14.83 -11.90 -8.54
N SER A 27 14.96 -10.76 -7.87
CA SER A 27 13.93 -9.72 -7.87
C SER A 27 13.67 -9.17 -9.28
N HIS A 28 14.73 -8.96 -10.09
CA HIS A 28 14.59 -8.53 -11.49
C HIS A 28 13.90 -9.59 -12.36
N ILE A 29 14.25 -10.87 -12.18
CA ILE A 29 13.53 -11.96 -12.85
C ILE A 29 12.04 -11.93 -12.47
N GLY A 30 11.72 -11.77 -11.19
CA GLY A 30 10.33 -11.66 -10.72
C GLY A 30 9.58 -10.53 -11.40
N ARG A 31 10.18 -9.34 -11.45
CA ARG A 31 9.62 -8.19 -12.15
C ARG A 31 9.41 -8.45 -13.65
N PHE A 32 10.38 -9.02 -14.31
CA PHE A 32 10.29 -9.34 -15.75
C PHE A 32 9.14 -10.31 -16.05
N LEU A 33 8.99 -11.36 -15.24
CA LEU A 33 7.99 -12.39 -15.46
C LEU A 33 6.57 -11.99 -15.04
N THR A 34 6.44 -11.06 -14.08
CA THR A 34 5.13 -10.78 -13.44
C THR A 34 4.67 -9.34 -13.55
N GLY A 35 5.55 -8.42 -13.96
CA GLY A 35 5.27 -6.97 -13.93
C GLY A 35 5.18 -6.39 -12.51
N ILE A 36 5.54 -7.16 -11.48
CA ILE A 36 5.50 -6.77 -10.06
C ILE A 36 6.93 -6.63 -9.54
N GLU A 37 7.28 -5.46 -9.01
CA GLU A 37 8.56 -5.23 -8.38
C GLU A 37 8.45 -5.35 -6.86
N ILE A 38 9.16 -6.32 -6.28
CA ILE A 38 9.30 -6.44 -4.83
C ILE A 38 10.79 -6.42 -4.50
N HIS A 39 11.22 -5.39 -3.75
CA HIS A 39 12.61 -5.34 -3.32
C HIS A 39 12.89 -6.46 -2.32
N PRO A 40 13.99 -7.23 -2.46
CA PRO A 40 14.27 -8.36 -1.59
C PRO A 40 14.50 -7.98 -0.12
N GLY A 41 14.81 -6.73 0.17
CA GLY A 41 14.92 -6.19 1.53
C GLY A 41 13.59 -5.93 2.23
N ALA A 42 12.48 -5.86 1.51
CA ALA A 42 11.17 -5.68 2.11
C ALA A 42 10.84 -6.82 3.09
N ARG A 43 10.05 -6.54 4.11
CA ARG A 43 9.57 -7.53 5.08
C ARG A 43 8.08 -7.73 4.90
N ILE A 44 7.67 -8.94 4.54
CA ILE A 44 6.27 -9.22 4.18
C ILE A 44 5.77 -10.41 5.00
N GLY A 45 4.70 -10.21 5.74
CA GLY A 45 4.01 -11.23 6.54
C GLY A 45 3.37 -12.32 5.68
N LYS A 46 2.56 -13.15 6.31
CA LYS A 46 1.80 -14.22 5.64
C LYS A 46 0.55 -13.65 4.98
N GLY A 47 0.02 -14.37 3.99
CA GLY A 47 -1.27 -14.02 3.39
C GLY A 47 -1.25 -12.77 2.51
N LEU A 48 -0.08 -12.30 2.03
CA LEU A 48 -0.05 -11.24 1.02
C LEU A 48 -0.84 -11.68 -0.22
N PHE A 49 -1.86 -10.89 -0.55
CA PHE A 49 -2.66 -11.06 -1.76
C PHE A 49 -2.43 -9.90 -2.71
N ILE A 50 -2.03 -10.19 -3.95
CA ILE A 50 -1.86 -9.18 -5.01
C ILE A 50 -2.77 -9.57 -6.15
N ASP A 51 -3.79 -8.74 -6.40
CA ASP A 51 -4.75 -8.93 -7.46
C ASP A 51 -4.45 -8.00 -8.64
N HIS A 52 -4.48 -8.56 -9.86
CA HIS A 52 -4.15 -7.83 -11.10
C HIS A 52 -2.81 -7.07 -11.04
N GLY A 53 -1.80 -7.61 -10.38
CA GLY A 53 -0.63 -6.93 -9.81
C GLY A 53 0.32 -6.19 -10.75
N MET A 54 0.03 -6.03 -12.04
CA MET A 54 0.87 -5.26 -12.95
C MET A 54 1.16 -3.86 -12.37
N GLY A 55 2.42 -3.41 -12.45
CA GLY A 55 2.82 -2.09 -11.97
C GLY A 55 3.00 -1.95 -10.45
N VAL A 56 2.73 -3.00 -9.66
CA VAL A 56 2.98 -2.93 -8.20
C VAL A 56 4.47 -2.78 -7.92
N VAL A 57 4.81 -1.84 -7.04
CA VAL A 57 6.18 -1.59 -6.57
C VAL A 57 6.22 -1.60 -5.04
N ILE A 58 7.00 -2.50 -4.46
CA ILE A 58 7.25 -2.58 -3.01
C ILE A 58 8.72 -2.27 -2.73
N GLY A 59 8.97 -1.10 -2.13
CA GLY A 59 10.32 -0.59 -1.87
C GLY A 59 11.06 -1.32 -0.75
N GLU A 60 12.37 -1.13 -0.68
CA GLU A 60 13.33 -1.86 0.16
C GLU A 60 12.96 -1.96 1.64
N THR A 61 12.60 -0.85 2.26
CA THR A 61 12.34 -0.80 3.70
C THR A 61 10.84 -0.89 4.04
N SER A 62 10.01 -1.32 3.07
CA SER A 62 8.59 -1.57 3.31
C SER A 62 8.40 -2.72 4.30
N ILE A 63 7.40 -2.59 5.15
CA ILE A 63 6.98 -3.63 6.09
C ILE A 63 5.49 -3.86 5.84
N LEU A 64 5.12 -5.10 5.54
CA LEU A 64 3.73 -5.51 5.38
C LEU A 64 3.41 -6.58 6.42
N GLY A 65 2.35 -6.37 7.17
CA GLY A 65 1.79 -7.32 8.12
C GLY A 65 1.17 -8.55 7.45
N GLU A 66 0.29 -9.22 8.17
CA GLU A 66 -0.42 -10.39 7.67
C GLU A 66 -1.68 -9.99 6.89
N ASN A 67 -2.05 -10.81 5.89
CA ASN A 67 -3.28 -10.66 5.09
C ASN A 67 -3.46 -9.28 4.43
N VAL A 68 -2.37 -8.66 4.02
CA VAL A 68 -2.40 -7.41 3.25
C VAL A 68 -2.83 -7.70 1.82
N THR A 69 -3.73 -6.86 1.29
CA THR A 69 -4.20 -6.92 -0.10
C THR A 69 -3.73 -5.70 -0.87
N LEU A 70 -3.12 -5.92 -2.04
CA LEU A 70 -2.70 -4.88 -2.96
C LEU A 70 -3.34 -5.12 -4.33
N TYR A 71 -3.79 -4.05 -4.97
CA TYR A 71 -4.24 -4.10 -6.36
C TYR A 71 -3.15 -3.57 -7.31
N HIS A 72 -3.39 -3.60 -8.63
CA HIS A 72 -2.44 -3.16 -9.64
C HIS A 72 -1.99 -1.70 -9.44
N ASP A 73 -0.81 -1.36 -9.96
CA ASP A 73 -0.21 -0.01 -9.93
C ASP A 73 -0.03 0.60 -8.53
N VAL A 74 -0.13 -0.20 -7.47
CA VAL A 74 0.16 0.27 -6.11
C VAL A 74 1.66 0.49 -5.92
N THR A 75 2.03 1.66 -5.41
CA THR A 75 3.41 1.97 -5.05
C THR A 75 3.57 2.15 -3.54
N LEU A 76 4.46 1.37 -2.93
CA LEU A 76 4.97 1.57 -1.58
C LEU A 76 6.37 2.19 -1.69
N GLY A 77 6.41 3.53 -1.77
CA GLY A 77 7.59 4.31 -2.17
C GLY A 77 8.19 5.17 -1.06
N GLY A 78 9.37 5.73 -1.36
CA GLY A 78 9.99 6.79 -0.56
C GLY A 78 9.58 8.17 -1.08
N ILE A 79 9.72 9.21 -0.24
CA ILE A 79 9.48 10.61 -0.63
C ILE A 79 10.76 11.29 -1.07
N SER A 80 11.90 10.95 -0.45
CA SER A 80 13.16 11.64 -0.68
C SER A 80 13.70 11.32 -2.08
N PRO A 81 14.18 12.35 -2.82
CA PRO A 81 14.87 12.14 -4.08
C PRO A 81 16.16 11.35 -3.87
N ALA A 82 16.74 10.85 -4.96
CA ALA A 82 18.01 10.10 -4.94
C ALA A 82 19.24 10.96 -4.54
N GLU A 83 19.05 12.27 -4.39
CA GLU A 83 20.07 13.19 -3.89
C GLU A 83 20.51 12.78 -2.47
N ASN A 84 21.82 12.77 -2.26
CA ASN A 84 22.44 12.29 -1.00
C ASN A 84 22.06 10.85 -0.64
N SER A 85 21.96 9.97 -1.62
CA SER A 85 21.56 8.55 -1.46
C SER A 85 22.38 7.81 -0.41
N SER A 86 23.67 8.18 -0.23
CA SER A 86 24.54 7.61 0.81
C SER A 86 24.01 7.82 2.24
N GLN A 87 23.31 8.93 2.50
CA GLN A 87 22.70 9.22 3.80
C GLN A 87 21.38 8.47 4.01
N GLN A 88 20.80 7.93 2.95
CA GLN A 88 19.54 7.20 2.98
C GLN A 88 19.73 5.68 3.13
N VAL A 89 20.97 5.21 3.09
CA VAL A 89 21.31 3.79 3.28
C VAL A 89 20.91 3.36 4.69
N ALA A 90 20.25 2.22 4.79
CA ALA A 90 19.74 1.64 6.04
C ALA A 90 18.69 2.48 6.81
N GLN A 91 18.20 3.59 6.25
CA GLN A 91 17.13 4.35 6.86
C GLN A 91 15.74 3.86 6.42
N LYS A 92 14.78 3.87 7.36
CA LYS A 92 13.36 3.60 7.06
C LYS A 92 12.82 4.74 6.19
N ARG A 93 12.47 4.45 4.92
CA ARG A 93 11.99 5.43 3.93
C ARG A 93 10.73 5.01 3.20
N HIS A 94 10.30 3.77 3.37
CA HIS A 94 9.10 3.21 2.76
C HIS A 94 8.05 2.90 3.83
N PRO A 95 6.77 2.79 3.47
CA PRO A 95 5.68 2.64 4.43
C PRO A 95 5.70 1.31 5.19
N THR A 96 4.97 1.32 6.30
CA THR A 96 4.55 0.13 7.03
C THR A 96 3.05 -0.02 6.89
N LEU A 97 2.60 -1.17 6.41
CA LEU A 97 1.20 -1.57 6.37
C LEU A 97 1.00 -2.63 7.45
N GLU A 98 0.08 -2.38 8.38
CA GLU A 98 -0.28 -3.34 9.41
C GLU A 98 -1.21 -4.43 8.86
N ASP A 99 -1.64 -5.34 9.73
CA ASP A 99 -2.44 -6.51 9.33
C ASP A 99 -3.78 -6.12 8.68
N GLY A 100 -4.18 -6.87 7.67
CA GLY A 100 -5.47 -6.74 7.02
C GLY A 100 -5.67 -5.43 6.22
N VAL A 101 -4.61 -4.66 5.97
CA VAL A 101 -4.70 -3.45 5.14
C VAL A 101 -5.04 -3.80 3.71
N ILE A 102 -5.96 -3.02 3.13
CA ILE A 102 -6.36 -3.15 1.71
C ILE A 102 -6.00 -1.86 0.98
N VAL A 103 -5.26 -1.99 -0.13
CA VAL A 103 -4.80 -0.86 -0.94
C VAL A 103 -5.38 -0.96 -2.33
N GLY A 104 -6.23 0.00 -2.69
CA GLY A 104 -6.87 0.10 -4.00
C GLY A 104 -5.89 0.40 -5.13
N SER A 105 -6.32 0.11 -6.35
CA SER A 105 -5.50 0.23 -7.57
C SER A 105 -4.95 1.64 -7.77
N GLY A 106 -3.70 1.73 -8.23
CA GLY A 106 -3.03 3.00 -8.53
C GLY A 106 -2.66 3.85 -7.30
N ALA A 107 -2.94 3.38 -6.09
CA ALA A 107 -2.63 4.17 -4.89
C ALA A 107 -1.12 4.28 -4.64
N GLN A 108 -0.69 5.49 -4.26
CA GLN A 108 0.69 5.82 -3.97
C GLN A 108 0.84 6.07 -2.46
N ILE A 109 1.51 5.18 -1.75
CA ILE A 109 1.79 5.32 -0.31
C ILE A 109 3.26 5.65 -0.16
N LEU A 110 3.54 6.86 0.31
CA LEU A 110 4.87 7.44 0.21
C LEU A 110 5.44 7.83 1.57
N GLY A 111 6.69 7.44 1.81
CA GLY A 111 7.45 7.78 3.00
C GLY A 111 7.36 6.76 4.13
N PRO A 112 8.04 7.00 5.25
CA PRO A 112 8.11 6.08 6.37
C PRO A 112 6.85 6.16 7.27
N ILE A 113 5.68 6.20 6.64
CA ILE A 113 4.38 6.30 7.31
C ILE A 113 3.83 4.93 7.69
N VAL A 114 2.84 4.94 8.59
CA VAL A 114 2.13 3.74 9.05
C VAL A 114 0.68 3.80 8.57
N ILE A 115 0.26 2.73 7.91
CA ILE A 115 -1.14 2.45 7.59
C ILE A 115 -1.63 1.42 8.60
N GLY A 116 -2.51 1.85 9.51
CA GLY A 116 -2.97 1.05 10.65
C GLY A 116 -3.78 -0.17 10.24
N ALA A 117 -3.87 -1.15 11.15
CA ALA A 117 -4.53 -2.43 10.90
C ALA A 117 -5.96 -2.27 10.35
N ASN A 118 -6.31 -3.09 9.37
CA ASN A 118 -7.60 -3.07 8.68
C ASN A 118 -7.99 -1.73 8.03
N ALA A 119 -7.05 -0.80 7.88
CA ALA A 119 -7.29 0.43 7.13
C ALA A 119 -7.46 0.14 5.63
N ARG A 120 -8.13 1.05 4.96
CA ARG A 120 -8.39 0.98 3.52
C ARG A 120 -7.87 2.21 2.82
N VAL A 121 -7.14 2.01 1.75
CA VAL A 121 -6.66 3.07 0.88
C VAL A 121 -7.44 2.99 -0.43
N GLY A 122 -8.16 4.07 -0.76
CA GLY A 122 -8.93 4.13 -2.00
C GLY A 122 -8.05 4.16 -3.23
N SER A 123 -8.63 3.77 -4.37
CA SER A 123 -7.91 3.77 -5.65
C SER A 123 -7.40 5.16 -6.02
N ASN A 124 -6.22 5.22 -6.64
CA ASN A 124 -5.53 6.45 -7.06
C ASN A 124 -5.30 7.48 -5.95
N SER A 125 -5.34 7.07 -4.69
CA SER A 125 -5.04 7.97 -3.58
C SER A 125 -3.53 8.17 -3.40
N VAL A 126 -3.12 9.38 -3.01
CA VAL A 126 -1.72 9.69 -2.65
C VAL A 126 -1.64 9.93 -1.16
N VAL A 127 -1.07 8.96 -0.43
CA VAL A 127 -1.01 8.96 1.03
C VAL A 127 0.43 9.21 1.49
N SER A 128 0.63 10.31 2.22
CA SER A 128 1.93 10.73 2.76
C SER A 128 1.90 11.01 4.27
N LYS A 129 0.81 10.61 4.95
CA LYS A 129 0.63 10.74 6.39
C LYS A 129 0.09 9.45 6.97
N ASN A 130 0.35 9.22 8.27
CA ASN A 130 -0.17 8.04 8.96
C ASN A 130 -1.70 7.95 8.87
N VAL A 131 -2.18 6.71 8.70
CA VAL A 131 -3.61 6.38 8.65
C VAL A 131 -3.96 5.53 9.86
N PRO A 132 -4.93 5.93 10.69
CA PRO A 132 -5.36 5.15 11.85
C PRO A 132 -5.91 3.78 11.46
N ALA A 133 -5.87 2.83 12.40
CA ALA A 133 -6.46 1.51 12.22
C ALA A 133 -7.96 1.61 11.88
N GLY A 134 -8.43 0.80 10.93
CA GLY A 134 -9.81 0.73 10.47
C GLY A 134 -10.29 1.95 9.67
N ALA A 135 -9.46 2.98 9.50
CA ALA A 135 -9.83 4.17 8.74
C ALA A 135 -9.79 3.92 7.23
N THR A 136 -10.60 4.67 6.49
CA THR A 136 -10.52 4.73 5.02
C THR A 136 -9.90 6.06 4.63
N VAL A 137 -8.91 6.05 3.73
CA VAL A 137 -8.29 7.24 3.16
C VAL A 137 -8.48 7.27 1.66
N VAL A 138 -8.86 8.44 1.11
CA VAL A 138 -9.13 8.63 -0.32
C VAL A 138 -8.61 9.99 -0.81
N GLY A 139 -8.31 10.08 -2.10
CA GLY A 139 -8.03 11.34 -2.80
C GLY A 139 -6.55 11.72 -2.87
N VAL A 140 -6.28 12.89 -3.48
CA VAL A 140 -4.95 13.47 -3.73
C VAL A 140 -4.96 14.94 -3.28
N PRO A 141 -4.29 15.28 -2.15
CA PRO A 141 -3.68 14.40 -1.15
C PRO A 141 -4.73 13.55 -0.41
N GLY A 142 -4.32 12.37 0.06
CA GLY A 142 -5.20 11.46 0.78
C GLY A 142 -5.78 12.07 2.07
N LYS A 143 -7.09 12.02 2.20
CA LYS A 143 -7.84 12.48 3.39
C LYS A 143 -8.64 11.32 3.97
N ILE A 144 -8.75 11.27 5.30
CA ILE A 144 -9.57 10.26 5.98
C ILE A 144 -11.04 10.53 5.67
N ALA A 145 -11.69 9.55 5.04
CA ALA A 145 -13.11 9.59 4.70
C ALA A 145 -13.93 9.00 5.85
N GLY A 146 -14.73 9.83 6.54
CA GLY A 146 -15.58 9.42 7.66
C GLY A 146 -14.82 9.16 8.97
N ALA A 147 -15.55 9.03 10.07
CA ALA A 147 -15.00 8.58 11.35
C ALA A 147 -14.61 7.10 11.24
N ALA A 148 -13.51 6.71 11.91
CA ALA A 148 -13.12 5.31 12.02
C ALA A 148 -14.28 4.49 12.61
N VAL A 149 -14.97 3.73 11.77
CA VAL A 149 -16.05 2.86 12.22
C VAL A 149 -15.42 1.56 12.68
N SER A 150 -15.56 1.25 13.97
CA SER A 150 -15.25 -0.09 14.48
C SER A 150 -16.17 -1.10 13.78
N ARG A 151 -15.68 -1.73 12.71
CA ARG A 151 -16.42 -2.74 11.97
C ARG A 151 -16.17 -4.11 12.58
N LYS A 152 -17.21 -4.69 13.15
CA LYS A 152 -17.28 -6.14 13.37
C LYS A 152 -17.21 -6.80 11.99
N SER A 153 -16.27 -7.74 11.79
CA SER A 153 -16.15 -8.53 10.58
C SER A 153 -17.44 -9.31 10.32
N SER A 154 -18.31 -8.76 9.49
CA SER A 154 -19.33 -9.57 8.84
C SER A 154 -18.63 -10.25 7.65
N GLY A 155 -18.69 -11.56 7.53
CA GLY A 155 -18.01 -12.34 6.49
C GLY A 155 -18.49 -12.03 5.05
N ARG A 156 -18.80 -10.79 4.77
CA ARG A 156 -19.23 -10.28 3.48
C ARG A 156 -18.06 -9.57 2.83
N PHE A 157 -17.73 -9.94 1.60
CA PHE A 157 -16.77 -9.23 0.78
C PHE A 157 -17.19 -7.75 0.69
N GLU A 158 -16.37 -6.86 1.23
CA GLU A 158 -16.58 -5.41 1.13
C GLU A 158 -15.63 -4.83 0.10
N ALA A 159 -16.16 -4.06 -0.85
CA ALA A 159 -15.35 -3.39 -1.85
C ALA A 159 -14.32 -2.45 -1.20
N TYR A 160 -13.08 -2.47 -1.72
CA TYR A 160 -12.02 -1.59 -1.26
C TYR A 160 -12.36 -0.12 -1.58
N GLY A 161 -11.99 0.79 -0.69
CA GLY A 161 -12.13 2.23 -0.91
C GLY A 161 -13.55 2.79 -0.88
N THR A 162 -14.56 1.96 -0.67
CA THR A 162 -15.93 2.43 -0.44
C THR A 162 -16.28 2.32 1.03
N PRO A 163 -16.64 3.42 1.71
CA PRO A 163 -17.26 3.35 3.02
C PRO A 163 -18.56 2.54 2.91
N GLY A 164 -18.79 1.58 3.80
CA GLY A 164 -20.08 0.86 3.85
C GLY A 164 -21.18 1.77 4.43
N GLY A 165 -21.65 2.72 3.65
CA GLY A 165 -22.65 3.73 3.99
C GLY A 165 -22.69 4.78 2.88
N GLU A 166 -23.60 5.74 2.96
CA GLU A 166 -23.67 6.85 2.01
C GLU A 166 -22.30 7.53 1.89
N ILE A 167 -21.82 7.64 0.65
CA ILE A 167 -20.57 8.35 0.36
C ILE A 167 -20.83 9.82 0.69
N ASN A 168 -20.24 10.29 1.74
CA ASN A 168 -20.29 11.68 2.16
C ASN A 168 -19.34 12.48 1.26
N ASP A 169 -19.74 12.69 0.00
CA ASP A 169 -18.96 13.41 -0.98
C ASP A 169 -18.90 14.89 -0.59
N PRO A 170 -17.72 15.44 -0.27
CA PRO A 170 -17.58 16.87 0.05
C PRO A 170 -18.05 17.79 -1.07
N VAL A 171 -17.97 17.34 -2.33
CA VAL A 171 -18.42 18.12 -3.49
C VAL A 171 -19.95 18.12 -3.56
N ALA A 172 -20.60 16.98 -3.35
CA ALA A 172 -22.06 16.89 -3.30
C ALA A 172 -22.61 17.79 -2.20
N ARG A 173 -22.03 17.78 -0.99
CA ARG A 173 -22.42 18.68 0.11
C ARG A 173 -22.25 20.16 -0.23
N SER A 174 -21.17 20.51 -0.93
CA SER A 174 -20.95 21.91 -1.35
C SER A 174 -21.98 22.34 -2.37
N ILE A 175 -22.40 21.43 -3.27
CA ILE A 175 -23.46 21.70 -4.26
C ILE A 175 -24.81 21.83 -3.58
N ASP A 176 -25.15 20.91 -2.64
CA ASP A 176 -26.41 20.98 -1.88
C ASP A 176 -26.48 22.27 -1.08
N GLY A 177 -25.39 22.66 -0.42
CA GLY A 177 -25.33 23.93 0.34
C GLY A 177 -25.42 25.19 -0.54
N LEU A 178 -25.10 25.12 -1.83
CA LEU A 178 -25.33 26.20 -2.79
C LEU A 178 -26.79 26.24 -3.29
N LEU A 179 -27.42 25.07 -3.44
CA LEU A 179 -28.81 24.96 -3.88
C LEU A 179 -29.80 25.43 -2.79
N ASP A 180 -29.46 25.25 -1.52
CA ASP A 180 -30.28 25.72 -0.39
C ASP A 180 -30.25 27.25 -0.19
N GLN A 181 -29.41 27.98 -0.93
CA GLN A 181 -29.30 29.46 -0.87
C GLN A 181 -30.07 30.17 -2.02
N VAL A 182 -30.74 29.41 -2.90
CA VAL A 182 -31.55 29.90 -4.01
C VAL A 182 -33.04 29.70 -3.73
#